data_f1ca460c7b89ae29cb334bc22d0f3e67
#
_entry.id   f1ca460c7b89ae29cb334bc22d0f3e67
#
_cell.length_a   1.000
_cell.length_b   1.000
_cell.length_c   1.000
_cell.angle_alpha   90.00
_cell.angle_beta   90.00
_cell.angle_gamma   90.00
#
_symmetry.space_group_name_H-M   'P 1'
#
loop_
_entity.id
_entity.type
_entity.pdbx_description
1 polymer ?
#
loop_
_entity_poly.entity_id
_entity_poly.type
_entity_poly.pdbx_seq_one_letter_code
_entity_poly.pdbx_strand_id
1 'polypeptide(L)'
;MFNKDPKKINSNDSGIDFSKSEKISEYFKNHNTQLYSEITPGPVVGEELILFVDTKRLKNLIELQQQKLLIEIEKNTKIKLKNLNIQIHNNQQ
;
A
#
# COMPACT_ATOMS: atom_id res chain seq x y z
N MET A 1 -5.42 -28.54 -15.20
CA MET A 1 -5.64 -28.00 -15.06
C MET A 1 -5.86 -27.43 -14.85
N PHE A 2 -5.51 -27.34 -14.58
CA PHE A 2 -5.67 -26.54 -14.20
C PHE A 2 -5.82 -25.81 -14.05
N ASN A 3 -5.45 -25.81 -14.02
CA ASN A 3 -5.55 -24.98 -13.75
C ASN A 3 -5.53 -24.44 -13.46
N LYS A 4 -5.20 -24.44 -13.34
CA LYS A 4 -5.16 -23.81 -12.96
C LYS A 4 -5.11 -23.21 -12.54
N ASP A 5 -4.75 -23.48 -12.40
CA ASP A 5 -4.67 -22.84 -11.84
C ASP A 5 -4.37 -22.36 -11.35
N PRO A 6 -4.01 -22.46 -11.22
CA PRO A 6 -3.67 -21.85 -10.65
C PRO A 6 -3.74 -21.15 -10.20
N LYS A 7 -3.55 -21.18 -9.95
CA LYS A 7 -3.72 -20.47 -9.49
C LYS A 7 -4.01 -20.04 -8.85
N LYS A 8 -3.85 -20.43 -8.76
CA LYS A 8 -4.21 -20.04 -8.18
C LYS A 8 -4.02 -19.78 -7.39
N ILE A 9 -3.55 -19.87 -7.24
CA ILE A 9 -3.39 -19.55 -6.59
C ILE A 9 -3.41 -19.16 -5.95
N ASN A 10 -3.31 -19.07 -5.72
CA ASN A 10 -3.42 -18.55 -5.10
C ASN A 10 -3.76 -18.19 -4.40
N SER A 11 -3.46 -18.49 -4.38
CA SER A 11 -3.79 -18.10 -3.77
C SER A 11 -3.84 -17.69 -2.92
N ASN A 12 -3.70 -17.93 -2.71
CA ASN A 12 -3.59 -17.50 -1.73
C ASN A 12 -3.10 -16.55 -1.31
N ASP A 13 -2.75 -16.52 -1.62
CA ASP A 13 -2.28 -15.51 -1.37
C ASP A 13 -3.12 -14.54 -1.10
N SER A 14 -4.07 -14.87 -0.89
CA SER A 14 -4.62 -14.22 -0.06
C SER A 14 -5.11 -12.92 -0.39
N GLY A 15 -5.56 -12.65 -1.49
CA GLY A 15 -6.19 -11.42 -1.82
C GLY A 15 -5.29 -10.27 -2.16
N ILE A 16 -4.00 -10.49 -2.31
CA ILE A 16 -3.10 -9.43 -2.70
C ILE A 16 -3.31 -9.12 -4.17
N ASP A 17 -3.52 -7.84 -4.48
CA ASP A 17 -3.66 -7.41 -5.85
C ASP A 17 -2.29 -6.92 -6.30
N PHE A 18 -1.56 -7.76 -7.00
CA PHE A 18 -0.19 -7.44 -7.36
C PHE A 18 -0.10 -6.30 -8.39
N SER A 19 -1.06 -6.21 -9.27
CA SER A 19 -1.06 -5.14 -10.27
C SER A 19 -1.23 -3.78 -9.61
N LYS A 20 -2.19 -3.66 -8.70
CA LYS A 20 -2.39 -2.40 -8.00
C LYS A 20 -1.23 -2.10 -7.08
N SER A 21 -0.68 -3.13 -6.45
CA SER A 21 0.44 -2.94 -5.53
C SER A 21 1.64 -2.37 -6.27
N GLU A 22 1.90 -2.86 -7.48
CA GLU A 22 3.02 -2.38 -8.26
C GLU A 22 2.81 -0.94 -8.70
N LYS A 23 1.62 -0.59 -9.12
CA LYS A 23 1.34 0.77 -9.55
C LYS A 23 1.51 1.77 -8.42
N ILE A 24 1.05 1.40 -7.24
CA ILE A 24 1.16 2.29 -6.08
C ILE A 24 2.61 2.40 -5.63
N SER A 25 3.34 1.28 -5.69
CA SER A 25 4.74 1.31 -5.33
C SER A 25 5.51 2.26 -6.25
N GLU A 26 5.21 2.23 -7.54
CA GLU A 26 5.85 3.12 -8.47
C GLU A 26 5.45 4.57 -8.23
N TYR A 27 4.19 4.80 -7.87
CA TYR A 27 3.74 6.15 -7.58
C TYR A 27 4.52 6.72 -6.40
N PHE A 28 4.71 5.94 -5.33
CA PHE A 28 5.45 6.41 -4.18
C PHE A 28 6.91 6.66 -4.54
N LYS A 29 7.47 5.81 -5.40
CA LYS A 29 8.86 5.96 -5.78
C LYS A 29 9.06 7.22 -6.60
N ASN A 30 8.11 7.57 -7.45
CA ASN A 30 8.23 8.73 -8.31
C ASN A 30 7.80 10.03 -7.66
N HIS A 31 7.06 9.95 -6.55
CA HIS A 31 6.64 11.16 -5.86
C HIS A 31 7.56 11.31 -4.67
N ASN A 32 8.70 11.85 -4.90
CA ASN A 32 9.71 11.89 -3.87
C ASN A 32 9.54 13.09 -2.96
N THR A 33 8.42 13.17 -2.27
CA THR A 33 8.22 14.21 -1.27
C THR A 33 8.80 13.70 0.04
N GLN A 34 8.98 14.60 0.98
CA GLN A 34 9.55 14.21 2.26
C GLN A 34 8.69 13.17 2.95
N LEU A 35 7.39 13.34 2.93
CA LEU A 35 6.51 12.38 3.60
C LEU A 35 6.57 11.02 2.93
N TYR A 36 6.47 10.98 1.61
CA TYR A 36 6.44 9.70 0.91
C TYR A 36 7.78 8.97 1.01
N SER A 37 8.88 9.70 1.15
CA SER A 37 10.17 9.03 1.24
C SER A 37 10.32 8.25 2.55
N GLU A 38 9.49 8.55 3.55
CA GLU A 38 9.57 7.86 4.82
C GLU A 38 8.53 6.76 4.94
N ILE A 39 7.80 6.48 3.89
CA ILE A 39 6.80 5.43 3.88
C ILE A 39 7.23 4.34 2.92
N THR A 40 7.14 3.10 3.35
CA THR A 40 7.39 1.97 2.46
C THR A 40 6.03 1.39 2.07
N PRO A 41 5.65 1.46 0.81
CA PRO A 41 4.36 0.91 0.40
C PRO A 41 4.39 -0.60 0.44
N GLY A 42 3.34 -1.17 0.99
CA GLY A 42 3.17 -2.61 1.04
C GLY A 42 2.16 -3.04 0.00
N PRO A 43 1.57 -4.20 0.19
CA PRO A 43 0.64 -4.72 -0.80
C PRO A 43 -0.75 -4.11 -0.68
N VAL A 44 -1.51 -4.19 -1.77
CA VAL A 44 -2.92 -3.83 -1.76
C VAL A 44 -3.69 -5.12 -1.59
N VAL A 45 -4.55 -5.16 -0.58
CA VAL A 45 -5.37 -6.32 -0.31
C VAL A 45 -6.82 -5.84 -0.35
N GLY A 46 -7.56 -6.26 -1.37
CA GLY A 46 -8.91 -5.76 -1.56
C GLY A 46 -8.87 -4.29 -1.88
N GLU A 47 -9.46 -3.47 -1.03
CA GLU A 47 -9.47 -2.03 -1.22
C GLU A 47 -8.67 -1.33 -0.14
N GLU A 48 -7.77 -2.03 0.46
CA GLU A 48 -6.95 -1.50 1.53
C GLU A 48 -5.49 -1.53 1.12
N LEU A 49 -4.79 -0.44 1.33
CA LEU A 49 -3.36 -0.38 1.04
C LEU A 49 -2.60 -0.46 2.35
N ILE A 50 -1.65 -1.36 2.43
CA ILE A 50 -0.82 -1.49 3.61
C ILE A 50 0.42 -0.63 3.42
N LEU A 51 0.73 0.16 4.43
CA LEU A 51 1.92 1.02 4.40
C LEU A 51 2.76 0.73 5.64
N PHE A 52 4.06 0.81 5.48
CA PHE A 52 4.97 0.58 6.60
C PHE A 52 5.74 1.85 6.93
N VAL A 53 5.85 2.14 8.19
CA VAL A 53 6.59 3.30 8.67
C VAL A 53 7.47 2.86 9.84
N ASP A 54 8.47 3.65 10.17
CA ASP A 54 9.39 3.28 11.23
C ASP A 54 8.94 3.70 12.62
N THR A 55 8.11 4.68 12.74
CA THR A 55 7.76 5.21 14.06
C THR A 55 6.28 5.41 14.22
N LYS A 56 5.84 5.43 15.48
CA LYS A 56 4.46 5.69 15.79
C LYS A 56 4.07 7.11 15.42
N ARG A 57 5.03 8.03 15.50
CA ARG A 57 4.78 9.42 15.14
C ARG A 57 4.38 9.53 13.67
N LEU A 58 5.09 8.83 12.80
CA LEU A 58 4.76 8.82 11.39
C LEU A 58 3.42 8.15 11.15
N LYS A 59 3.15 7.08 11.86
CA LYS A 59 1.87 6.40 11.71
C LYS A 59 0.73 7.34 12.04
N ASN A 60 0.83 8.08 13.15
CA ASN A 60 -0.22 9.00 13.53
C ASN A 60 -0.37 10.14 12.53
N LEU A 61 0.73 10.63 12.01
CA LEU A 61 0.69 11.70 11.03
C LEU A 61 -0.03 11.26 9.76
N ILE A 62 0.27 10.06 9.29
CA ILE A 62 -0.34 9.54 8.08
C ILE A 62 -1.83 9.28 8.32
N GLU A 63 -2.18 8.77 9.49
CA GLU A 63 -3.58 8.52 9.79
C GLU A 63 -4.39 9.81 9.80
N LEU A 64 -3.80 10.90 10.25
CA LEU A 64 -4.49 12.17 10.23
C LEU A 64 -4.70 12.66 8.80
N GLN A 65 -3.84 12.26 7.87
CA GLN A 65 -3.94 12.68 6.50
C GLN A 65 -4.49 11.59 5.59
N GLN A 66 -5.11 10.58 6.17
CA GLN A 66 -5.53 9.41 5.40
C GLN A 66 -6.45 9.77 4.23
N GLN A 67 -7.44 10.59 4.47
CA GLN A 67 -8.37 10.95 3.40
C GLN A 67 -7.66 11.67 2.26
N LYS A 68 -6.76 12.57 2.60
CA LYS A 68 -6.04 13.30 1.58
C LYS A 68 -5.17 12.36 0.77
N LEU A 69 -4.51 11.42 1.42
CA LEU A 69 -3.65 10.48 0.73
C LEU A 69 -4.46 9.56 -0.18
N LEU A 70 -5.61 9.11 0.28
CA LEU A 70 -6.47 8.26 -0.53
C LEU A 70 -6.91 8.99 -1.80
N ILE A 71 -7.26 10.25 -1.67
CA ILE A 71 -7.69 11.04 -2.81
C ILE A 71 -6.53 11.24 -3.79
N GLU A 72 -5.35 11.51 -3.28
CA GLU A 72 -4.19 11.73 -4.14
C GLU A 72 -3.79 10.45 -4.87
N ILE A 73 -3.86 9.32 -4.19
CA ILE A 73 -3.52 8.05 -4.81
C ILE A 73 -4.51 7.75 -5.94
N GLU A 74 -5.78 7.94 -5.69
CA GLU A 74 -6.78 7.69 -6.71
C GLU A 74 -6.61 8.62 -7.90
N LYS A 75 -6.30 9.88 -7.62
CA LYS A 75 -6.16 10.86 -8.67
C LYS A 75 -4.97 10.52 -9.57
N ASN A 76 -3.89 10.06 -9.01
CA ASN A 76 -2.68 9.82 -9.76
C ASN A 76 -2.52 8.42 -10.30
N THR A 77 -3.11 7.42 -9.67
CA THR A 77 -2.96 6.03 -10.11
C THR A 77 -4.25 5.44 -10.65
N LYS A 78 -5.37 6.12 -10.47
CA LYS A 78 -6.70 5.65 -10.85
C LYS A 78 -7.13 4.43 -10.03
N ILE A 79 -6.49 4.21 -8.90
CA ILE A 79 -6.82 3.10 -8.03
C ILE A 79 -7.60 3.64 -6.85
N LYS A 80 -8.82 3.15 -6.68
CA LYS A 80 -9.67 3.61 -5.60
C LYS A 80 -9.53 2.70 -4.41
N LEU A 81 -9.13 3.24 -3.29
CA LEU A 81 -8.95 2.49 -2.07
C LEU A 81 -9.90 3.01 -1.01
N LYS A 82 -10.29 2.17 -0.09
CA LYS A 82 -11.19 2.57 0.98
C LYS A 82 -10.45 3.03 2.21
N ASN A 83 -9.30 2.43 2.48
CA ASN A 83 -8.56 2.85 3.67
C ASN A 83 -7.10 2.46 3.57
N LEU A 84 -6.31 3.02 4.46
CA LEU A 84 -4.91 2.71 4.57
C LEU A 84 -4.69 1.95 5.87
N ASN A 85 -3.86 0.93 5.82
CA ASN A 85 -3.51 0.16 7.01
C ASN A 85 -2.04 0.45 7.27
N ILE A 86 -1.76 1.32 8.24
CA ILE A 86 -0.41 1.76 8.50
C ILE A 86 0.18 0.93 9.63
N GLN A 87 1.29 0.28 9.35
CA GLN A 87 1.93 -0.58 10.32
C GLN A 87 3.32 -0.09 10.61
N ILE A 88 3.74 -0.24 11.84
CA ILE A 88 5.08 0.15 12.24
C ILE A 88 5.98 -1.04 12.01
N HIS A 89 7.01 -0.83 11.20
CA HIS A 89 7.97 -1.88 10.90
C HIS A 89 9.33 -1.38 11.35
N ASN A 90 9.74 -1.82 12.51
CA ASN A 90 10.98 -1.37 13.08
C ASN A 90 12.04 -2.41 12.87
N ASN A 91 13.03 -2.10 12.10
CA ASN A 91 14.07 -3.04 11.82
C ASN A 91 15.12 -3.09 12.83
N GLN A 92 15.01 -2.41 13.84
CA GLN A 92 15.95 -2.35 14.73
C GLN A 92 15.84 -3.38 15.56
N GLN A 93 16.16 -4.06 15.92
CA GLN A 93 15.94 -5.07 16.69
C GLN A 93 16.82 -5.64 16.96
#